data_c29330d82009d13340999023c5d2b988
#
_entry.id   c29330d82009d13340999023c5d2b988
#
_cell.length_a   1.000
_cell.length_b   1.000
_cell.length_c   1.000
_cell.angle_alpha   90.00
_cell.angle_beta   90.00
_cell.angle_gamma   90.00
#
_symmetry.space_group_name_H-M   'P 1'
#
loop_
_entity.id
_entity.type
_entity.pdbx_description
1 polymer ?
#
loop_
_entity_poly.entity_id
_entity_poly.type
_entity_poly.pdbx_seq_one_letter_code
_entity_poly.pdbx_strand_id
1 'polypeptide(L)'
;MNKQEQDELKKEAAIKAAGMVKSGMILGVGTGSTVAFFIDALGKRRKEDGLKLKAMVTTSSRSKKQLESWGFKVGKLSDIDHVDLTIDGSDRVADNFDGIKGGGGALTLEKNVAINSNKIIWIVDESKLVHRLSGFPLPVEVLPIS
;
A
#
# COMPACT_ATOMS: atom_id res chain seq x y z
N MET A 1 2.52 -23.31 -1.34
CA MET A 1 3.47 -22.18 -1.35
C MET A 1 4.11 -22.06 0.03
N ASN A 2 5.43 -22.11 0.11
CA ASN A 2 6.11 -21.93 1.38
C ASN A 2 6.26 -20.44 1.72
N LYS A 3 6.69 -20.15 2.94
CA LYS A 3 6.81 -18.77 3.41
C LYS A 3 7.79 -17.95 2.58
N GLN A 4 8.90 -18.54 2.18
CA GLN A 4 9.91 -17.86 1.39
C GLN A 4 9.39 -17.44 0.02
N GLU A 5 8.69 -18.33 -0.66
CA GLU A 5 8.06 -18.04 -1.95
C GLU A 5 7.02 -16.96 -1.81
N GLN A 6 6.20 -17.03 -0.75
CA GLN A 6 5.18 -16.03 -0.47
C GLN A 6 5.80 -14.66 -0.22
N ASP A 7 6.90 -14.59 0.52
CA ASP A 7 7.59 -13.33 0.79
C ASP A 7 8.22 -12.74 -0.48
N GLU A 8 8.77 -13.57 -1.36
CA GLU A 8 9.30 -13.11 -2.64
C GLU A 8 8.21 -12.51 -3.54
N LEU A 9 7.03 -13.15 -3.57
CA LEU A 9 5.90 -12.64 -4.32
C LEU A 9 5.38 -11.32 -3.76
N LYS A 10 5.34 -11.19 -2.45
CA LYS A 10 4.98 -9.92 -1.79
C LYS A 10 5.98 -8.82 -2.15
N LYS A 11 7.26 -9.13 -2.16
CA LYS A 11 8.30 -8.19 -2.57
C LYS A 11 8.12 -7.71 -4.00
N GLU A 12 7.85 -8.62 -4.93
CA GLU A 12 7.64 -8.24 -6.34
C GLU A 12 6.48 -7.28 -6.49
N ALA A 13 5.34 -7.58 -5.86
CA ALA A 13 4.18 -6.71 -5.90
C ALA A 13 4.49 -5.35 -5.28
N ALA A 14 5.21 -5.34 -4.17
CA ALA A 14 5.61 -4.12 -3.48
C ALA A 14 6.53 -3.24 -4.33
N ILE A 15 7.50 -3.84 -5.00
CA ILE A 15 8.42 -3.12 -5.89
C ILE A 15 7.68 -2.49 -7.06
N LYS A 16 6.74 -3.22 -7.66
CA LYS A 16 5.90 -2.67 -8.73
C LYS A 16 5.07 -1.48 -8.24
N ALA A 17 4.45 -1.61 -7.09
CA ALA A 17 3.66 -0.51 -6.51
C ALA A 17 4.53 0.70 -6.20
N ALA A 18 5.72 0.49 -5.65
CA ALA A 18 6.66 1.57 -5.39
C ALA A 18 7.07 2.31 -6.67
N GLY A 19 7.16 1.60 -7.79
CA GLY A 19 7.44 2.20 -9.08
C GLY A 19 6.34 3.12 -9.61
N MET A 20 5.12 2.98 -9.10
CA MET A 20 3.98 3.81 -9.50
C MET A 20 3.91 5.12 -8.73
N VAL A 21 4.64 5.25 -7.65
CA VAL A 21 4.67 6.48 -6.83
C VAL A 21 5.55 7.51 -7.50
N LYS A 22 5.02 8.73 -7.64
CA LYS A 22 5.74 9.84 -8.30
C LYS A 22 5.97 10.98 -7.30
N SER A 23 7.06 11.70 -7.50
CA SER A 23 7.36 12.89 -6.70
C SER A 23 6.23 13.91 -6.82
N GLY A 24 5.95 14.59 -5.72
CA GLY A 24 4.86 15.56 -5.65
C GLY A 24 3.52 14.99 -5.24
N MET A 25 3.38 13.65 -5.17
CA MET A 25 2.15 13.01 -4.73
C MET A 25 1.90 13.17 -3.23
N ILE A 26 0.63 13.16 -2.87
CA ILE A 26 0.16 12.92 -1.51
C ILE A 26 -0.16 11.42 -1.43
N LEU A 27 0.61 10.70 -0.65
CA LEU A 27 0.56 9.23 -0.60
C LEU A 27 -0.08 8.73 0.68
N GLY A 28 -1.01 7.79 0.55
CA GLY A 28 -1.54 7.01 1.65
C GLY A 28 -0.86 5.64 1.69
N VAL A 29 -0.44 5.22 2.86
CA VAL A 29 0.22 3.93 3.05
C VAL A 29 -0.55 3.12 4.07
N GLY A 30 -0.94 1.92 3.69
CA GLY A 30 -1.68 1.01 4.54
C GLY A 30 -0.81 0.28 5.55
N THR A 31 -1.25 -0.92 5.89
CA THR A 31 -0.60 -1.74 6.91
C THR A 31 -0.53 -3.20 6.45
N GLY A 32 0.31 -3.98 7.11
CA GLY A 32 0.47 -5.40 6.85
C GLY A 32 1.84 -5.76 6.30
N SER A 33 2.08 -7.06 6.14
CA SER A 33 3.39 -7.58 5.75
C SER A 33 3.79 -7.20 4.33
N THR A 34 2.84 -7.17 3.39
CA THR A 34 3.12 -6.78 2.02
C THR A 34 3.43 -5.29 1.92
N VAL A 35 2.70 -4.48 2.69
CA VAL A 35 2.97 -3.04 2.78
C VAL A 35 4.34 -2.77 3.39
N ALA A 36 4.81 -3.59 4.33
CA ALA A 36 6.15 -3.44 4.88
C ALA A 36 7.23 -3.57 3.78
N PHE A 37 7.08 -4.50 2.86
CA PHE A 37 7.98 -4.60 1.70
C PHE A 37 7.87 -3.38 0.78
N PHE A 38 6.66 -2.87 0.59
CA PHE A 38 6.45 -1.64 -0.18
C PHE A 38 7.17 -0.45 0.45
N ILE A 39 7.09 -0.30 1.77
CA ILE A 39 7.76 0.80 2.47
C ILE A 39 9.28 0.73 2.27
N ASP A 40 9.86 -0.46 2.35
CA ASP A 40 11.29 -0.63 2.11
C ASP A 40 11.68 -0.28 0.67
N ALA A 41 10.88 -0.69 -0.30
CA ALA A 41 11.11 -0.34 -1.70
C ALA A 41 10.99 1.17 -1.93
N LEU A 42 10.02 1.81 -1.31
CA LEU A 42 9.81 3.25 -1.39
C LEU A 42 10.98 4.01 -0.74
N GLY A 43 11.46 3.52 0.39
CA GLY A 43 12.62 4.09 1.07
C GLY A 43 13.89 4.05 0.23
N LYS A 44 14.09 2.96 -0.49
CA LYS A 44 15.21 2.84 -1.45
C LYS A 44 15.09 3.86 -2.57
N ARG A 45 13.90 4.07 -3.10
CA ARG A 45 13.66 5.10 -4.13
C ARG A 45 13.98 6.51 -3.60
N ARG A 46 13.60 6.79 -2.36
CA ARG A 46 13.92 8.07 -1.73
C ARG A 46 15.44 8.26 -1.65
N LYS A 47 16.14 7.24 -1.23
CA LYS A 47 17.59 7.29 -1.03
C LYS A 47 18.38 7.33 -2.35
N GLU A 48 17.97 6.52 -3.32
CA GLU A 48 18.70 6.35 -4.58
C GLU A 48 18.25 7.32 -5.66
N ASP A 49 16.95 7.58 -5.77
CA ASP A 49 16.36 8.36 -6.84
C ASP A 49 15.91 9.77 -6.41
N GLY A 50 16.03 10.10 -5.14
CA GLY A 50 15.63 11.40 -4.65
C GLY A 50 14.13 11.63 -4.64
N LEU A 51 13.32 10.58 -4.50
CA LEU A 51 11.87 10.70 -4.45
C LEU A 51 11.43 11.65 -3.34
N LYS A 52 10.64 12.65 -3.70
CA LYS A 52 10.07 13.62 -2.75
C LYS A 52 8.57 13.66 -2.88
N LEU A 53 7.87 13.34 -1.79
CA LEU A 53 6.42 13.39 -1.72
C LEU A 53 5.97 14.71 -1.14
N LYS A 54 4.81 15.18 -1.58
CA LYS A 54 4.21 16.41 -1.04
C LYS A 54 3.73 16.19 0.39
N ALA A 55 3.11 15.05 0.65
CA ALA A 55 2.66 14.66 1.98
C ALA A 55 2.46 13.15 2.02
N MET A 56 2.36 12.61 3.22
CA MET A 56 2.16 11.19 3.42
C MET A 56 1.31 10.94 4.66
N VAL A 57 0.38 10.03 4.57
CA VAL A 57 -0.43 9.57 5.70
C VAL A 57 -0.40 8.05 5.75
N THR A 58 -0.65 7.50 6.92
CA THR A 58 -0.67 6.05 7.11
C THR A 58 -1.79 5.62 8.04
N THR A 59 -2.12 4.34 7.98
CA THR A 59 -3.21 3.74 8.75
C THR A 59 -2.77 3.10 10.05
N SER A 60 -1.47 3.05 10.32
CA SER A 60 -0.97 2.42 11.55
C SER A 60 0.31 3.07 12.04
N SER A 61 0.53 2.98 13.36
CA SER A 61 1.77 3.44 13.98
C SER A 61 2.98 2.60 13.53
N ARG A 62 2.78 1.34 13.22
CA ARG A 62 3.85 0.46 12.73
C ARG A 62 4.38 0.93 11.38
N SER A 63 3.49 1.20 10.43
CA SER A 63 3.87 1.75 9.12
C SER A 63 4.50 3.13 9.27
N LYS A 64 3.97 3.96 10.16
CA LYS A 64 4.54 5.28 10.44
C LYS A 64 5.98 5.19 10.89
N LYS A 65 6.27 4.32 11.85
CA LYS A 65 7.63 4.12 12.35
C LYS A 65 8.59 3.65 11.25
N GLN A 66 8.13 2.71 10.43
CA GLN A 66 8.94 2.20 9.34
C GLN A 66 9.23 3.27 8.30
N LEU A 67 8.23 4.07 7.93
CA LEU A 67 8.39 5.18 7.00
C LEU A 67 9.36 6.24 7.56
N GLU A 68 9.21 6.57 8.82
CA GLU A 68 10.08 7.55 9.47
C GLU A 68 11.52 7.05 9.57
N SER A 69 11.73 5.74 9.71
CA SER A 69 13.07 5.16 9.71
C SER A 69 13.80 5.36 8.37
N TRP A 70 13.05 5.52 7.29
CA TRP A 70 13.60 5.84 5.96
C TRP A 70 13.74 7.35 5.72
N GLY A 71 13.35 8.17 6.69
CA GLY A 71 13.44 9.61 6.58
C GLY A 71 12.21 10.29 6.01
N PHE A 72 11.12 9.56 5.83
CA PHE A 72 9.86 10.17 5.41
C PHE A 72 9.18 10.89 6.57
N LYS A 73 8.49 11.98 6.25
CA LYS A 73 7.68 12.71 7.22
C LYS A 73 6.22 12.28 7.03
N VAL A 74 5.62 11.75 8.08
CA VAL A 74 4.23 11.27 8.06
C VAL A 74 3.35 12.26 8.80
N GLY A 75 2.32 12.75 8.11
CA GLY A 75 1.33 13.68 8.67
C GLY A 75 0.05 12.99 9.10
N LYS A 76 -0.95 13.81 9.41
CA LYS A 76 -2.29 13.36 9.80
C LYS A 76 -3.25 13.56 8.63
N LEU A 77 -4.19 12.65 8.47
CA LEU A 77 -5.20 12.76 7.42
C LEU A 77 -6.02 14.05 7.55
N SER A 78 -6.24 14.52 8.77
CA SER A 78 -6.96 15.78 9.02
C SER A 78 -6.27 17.01 8.45
N ASP A 79 -4.97 16.93 8.15
CA ASP A 79 -4.19 18.05 7.63
C ASP A 79 -4.16 18.10 6.09
N ILE A 80 -4.81 17.16 5.42
CA ILE A 80 -4.81 17.08 3.96
C ILE A 80 -6.24 16.94 3.41
N ASP A 81 -6.47 17.53 2.25
CA ASP A 81 -7.79 17.53 1.60
C ASP A 81 -8.06 16.23 0.84
N HIS A 82 -7.03 15.62 0.28
CA HIS A 82 -7.14 14.40 -0.50
C HIS A 82 -5.82 13.64 -0.50
N VAL A 83 -5.90 12.40 -0.92
CA VAL A 83 -4.73 11.54 -1.15
C VAL A 83 -4.71 11.17 -2.63
N ASP A 84 -3.60 11.38 -3.31
CA ASP A 84 -3.50 11.07 -4.74
C ASP A 84 -3.51 9.57 -5.01
N LEU A 85 -2.81 8.81 -4.17
CA LEU A 85 -2.66 7.39 -4.33
C LEU A 85 -2.54 6.74 -2.95
N THR A 86 -3.26 5.66 -2.74
CA THR A 86 -3.11 4.83 -1.54
C THR A 86 -2.65 3.44 -1.94
N ILE A 87 -1.63 2.97 -1.26
CA ILE A 87 -1.12 1.61 -1.40
C ILE A 87 -1.43 0.86 -0.11
N ASP A 88 -2.15 -0.24 -0.23
CA ASP A 88 -2.56 -1.03 0.93
C ASP A 88 -2.58 -2.52 0.58
N GLY A 89 -2.61 -3.35 1.61
CA GLY A 89 -2.83 -4.77 1.46
C GLY A 89 -4.32 -5.11 1.59
N SER A 90 -4.67 -6.32 1.24
CA SER A 90 -6.01 -6.85 1.46
C SER A 90 -5.92 -8.28 1.98
N ASP A 91 -6.84 -8.67 2.85
CA ASP A 91 -6.87 -10.03 3.37
C ASP A 91 -7.39 -11.01 2.32
N ARG A 92 -8.31 -10.56 1.49
CA ARG A 92 -8.84 -11.30 0.33
C ARG A 92 -9.23 -10.32 -0.76
N VAL A 93 -9.11 -10.75 -1.99
CA VAL A 93 -9.60 -10.01 -3.17
C VAL A 93 -10.37 -10.97 -4.05
N ALA A 94 -11.60 -10.62 -4.39
CA ALA A 94 -12.44 -11.38 -5.30
C ALA A 94 -12.31 -10.87 -6.74
N ASP A 95 -12.86 -11.60 -7.69
CA ASP A 95 -12.81 -11.25 -9.12
C ASP A 95 -13.40 -9.87 -9.43
N ASN A 96 -14.41 -9.44 -8.67
CA ASN A 96 -15.03 -8.13 -8.81
C ASN A 96 -14.30 -7.04 -8.04
N PHE A 97 -13.10 -7.32 -7.54
CA PHE A 97 -12.29 -6.42 -6.72
C PHE A 97 -12.86 -6.10 -5.35
N ASP A 98 -13.86 -6.86 -4.88
CA ASP A 98 -14.26 -6.81 -3.48
C ASP A 98 -13.15 -7.39 -2.62
N GLY A 99 -12.79 -6.70 -1.55
CA GLY A 99 -11.70 -7.10 -0.68
C GLY A 99 -12.17 -7.31 0.75
N ILE A 100 -11.48 -8.21 1.44
CA ILE A 100 -11.63 -8.37 2.87
C ILE A 100 -10.43 -7.69 3.51
N LYS A 101 -10.71 -6.75 4.40
CA LYS A 101 -9.73 -5.94 5.11
C LYS A 101 -9.90 -6.13 6.61
N GLY A 102 -8.97 -5.62 7.38
CA GLY A 102 -9.11 -5.55 8.82
C GLY A 102 -8.51 -6.70 9.61
N GLY A 103 -7.84 -7.64 8.93
CA GLY A 103 -7.16 -8.75 9.63
C GLY A 103 -6.11 -8.26 10.62
N GLY A 104 -5.52 -7.09 10.37
CA GLY A 104 -4.56 -6.45 11.27
C GLY A 104 -5.18 -5.48 12.29
N GLY A 105 -6.50 -5.31 12.30
CA GLY A 105 -7.19 -4.42 13.23
C GLY A 105 -7.18 -2.95 12.87
N ALA A 106 -6.78 -2.58 11.64
CA ALA A 106 -6.67 -1.18 11.22
C ALA A 106 -7.79 -0.74 10.27
N LEU A 107 -8.87 -1.50 10.15
CA LEU A 107 -9.89 -1.30 9.11
C LEU A 107 -10.49 0.10 9.08
N THR A 108 -10.79 0.69 10.23
CA THR A 108 -11.41 2.02 10.29
C THR A 108 -10.50 3.09 9.68
N LEU A 109 -9.22 3.10 10.04
CA LEU A 109 -8.25 4.03 9.48
C LEU A 109 -8.00 3.74 8.00
N GLU A 110 -7.91 2.49 7.62
CA GLU A 110 -7.77 2.09 6.24
C GLU A 110 -8.90 2.62 5.36
N LYS A 111 -10.15 2.51 5.82
CA LYS A 111 -11.30 3.05 5.11
C LYS A 111 -11.27 4.56 5.01
N ASN A 112 -10.89 5.25 6.07
CA ASN A 112 -10.82 6.71 6.05
C ASN A 112 -9.79 7.21 5.02
N VAL A 113 -8.64 6.58 4.97
CA VAL A 113 -7.61 6.92 3.98
C VAL A 113 -8.11 6.60 2.57
N ALA A 114 -8.73 5.42 2.40
CA ALA A 114 -9.24 5.00 1.09
C ALA A 114 -10.31 5.95 0.55
N ILE A 115 -11.27 6.35 1.39
CA ILE A 115 -12.35 7.27 0.98
C ILE A 115 -11.79 8.61 0.48
N ASN A 116 -10.68 9.07 1.04
CA ASN A 116 -10.06 10.34 0.67
C ASN A 116 -9.06 10.20 -0.47
N SER A 117 -8.90 9.00 -1.04
CA SER A 117 -7.92 8.73 -2.09
C SER A 117 -8.53 8.81 -3.47
N ASN A 118 -7.80 9.42 -4.40
CA ASN A 118 -8.19 9.44 -5.83
C ASN A 118 -8.03 8.07 -6.47
N LYS A 119 -7.05 7.30 -6.02
CA LYS A 119 -6.74 5.99 -6.55
C LYS A 119 -6.23 5.08 -5.44
N ILE A 120 -6.66 3.83 -5.46
CA ILE A 120 -6.22 2.83 -4.49
C ILE A 120 -5.62 1.66 -5.25
N ILE A 121 -4.46 1.21 -4.79
CA ILE A 121 -3.85 -0.02 -5.29
C ILE A 121 -3.73 -0.98 -4.11
N TRP A 122 -4.30 -2.15 -4.26
CA TRP A 122 -4.15 -3.24 -3.30
C TRP A 122 -2.99 -4.13 -3.73
N ILE A 123 -2.04 -4.32 -2.83
CA ILE A 123 -0.91 -5.23 -3.07
C ILE A 123 -1.23 -6.55 -2.38
N VAL A 124 -1.35 -7.61 -3.16
CA VAL A 124 -1.68 -8.93 -2.63
C VAL A 124 -0.81 -9.99 -3.31
N ASP A 125 -0.58 -11.09 -2.62
CA ASP A 125 -0.04 -12.28 -3.24
C ASP A 125 -1.18 -13.23 -3.63
N GLU A 126 -0.84 -14.28 -4.37
CA GLU A 126 -1.80 -15.24 -4.87
C GLU A 126 -2.67 -15.87 -3.78
N SER A 127 -2.12 -16.07 -2.57
CA SER A 127 -2.86 -16.68 -1.47
C SER A 127 -4.04 -15.85 -0.99
N LYS A 128 -4.07 -14.58 -1.34
CA LYS A 128 -5.13 -13.64 -0.94
C LYS A 128 -6.25 -13.53 -1.98
N LEU A 129 -6.09 -14.15 -3.13
CA LEU A 129 -7.09 -14.14 -4.18
C LEU A 129 -8.09 -15.26 -3.91
N VAL A 130 -9.39 -14.96 -3.92
CA VAL A 130 -10.46 -15.93 -3.67
C VAL A 130 -10.93 -16.64 -4.93
N HIS A 131 -10.59 -16.15 -6.08
CA HIS A 131 -10.80 -16.84 -7.35
C HIS A 131 -9.48 -16.94 -8.07
N ARG A 132 -9.35 -18.00 -8.87
CA ARG A 132 -8.11 -18.31 -9.58
C ARG A 132 -7.76 -17.26 -10.61
N LEU A 133 -7.27 -16.17 -10.15
CA LEU A 133 -6.41 -15.42 -11.01
C LEU A 133 -5.06 -16.11 -10.90
N SER A 134 -4.77 -16.93 -11.87
CA SER A 134 -3.49 -17.61 -11.95
C SER A 134 -2.40 -16.56 -12.05
N GLY A 135 -1.38 -16.67 -11.26
CA GLY A 135 -0.18 -15.98 -11.55
C GLY A 135 0.36 -15.17 -10.41
N PHE A 136 0.69 -14.01 -10.64
CA PHE A 136 1.60 -13.21 -9.89
C PHE A 136 0.90 -12.39 -8.81
N PRO A 137 1.62 -12.04 -7.74
CA PRO A 137 1.17 -10.98 -6.88
C PRO A 137 1.00 -9.72 -7.73
N LEU A 138 -0.18 -9.15 -7.65
CA LEU A 138 -0.52 -8.00 -8.46
C LEU A 138 -0.82 -6.83 -7.55
N PRO A 139 -0.35 -5.64 -7.90
CA PRO A 139 -1.08 -4.47 -7.44
C PRO A 139 -2.44 -4.53 -8.14
N VAL A 140 -3.50 -4.64 -7.37
CA VAL A 140 -4.86 -4.60 -7.91
C VAL A 140 -5.31 -3.16 -7.85
N GLU A 141 -5.48 -2.57 -9.02
CA GLU A 141 -5.99 -1.21 -9.10
C GLU A 141 -7.49 -1.21 -8.90
N VAL A 142 -7.95 -0.44 -7.93
CA VAL A 142 -9.37 -0.20 -7.71
C VAL A 142 -9.71 1.11 -8.40
N LEU A 143 -10.90 1.18 -8.99
CA LEU A 143 -11.35 2.40 -9.67
C LEU A 143 -11.28 3.59 -8.73
N PRO A 144 -11.05 4.82 -9.28
CA PRO A 144 -11.00 6.02 -8.46
C PRO A 144 -12.25 6.16 -7.61
N ILE A 145 -12.04 6.54 -6.36
CA ILE A 145 -13.14 6.84 -5.46
C ILE A 145 -13.65 8.23 -5.82
N SER A 146 -14.87 8.27 -6.27
CA SER A 146 -15.53 9.52 -6.61
C SER A 146 -16.22 10.10 -5.39
#